data_33164acd70ce4f442edc2d6bb774cda6
#
_entry.id   33164acd70ce4f442edc2d6bb774cda6
#
_cell.length_a   1.000
_cell.length_b   1.000
_cell.length_c   1.000
_cell.angle_alpha   90.00
_cell.angle_beta   90.00
_cell.angle_gamma   90.00
#
_symmetry.space_group_name_H-M   'P 1'
#
loop_
_entity.id
_entity.type
_entity.pdbx_description
1 polymer ?
#
loop_
_entity_poly.entity_id
_entity_poly.type
_entity_poly.pdbx_seq_one_letter_code
_entity_poly.pdbx_strand_id
1 'polypeptide(L)'
;MAVTKLSQIVKLNGSFRNSINLYLNLNKKEKIDSYIPTKSSLNILKRYVGSVKKNKDHSTILIGSYGKGKSHLLLILLAIVSMQRTKENNEIVKSLLKKIRIVDGETFEIVSSVWNKKGRFLPVIISGNTDDVSRSFMIALNDALKRENLMNLMPDTFFSIAEDTICRWKKEYPEVYINYEKALKKNGVSINDIKNGLKVCDPKALEVFKSVYPSLMGGEQFNPLTGSEVLPMYQSVADKLREQYEYSGIYVVFDEFSKFIEGQEKHSIGGNMKFLQDMCELANESKDTQIYMTMVAHKSIKEYGAYLSEAVINAFTGIEGRIEEVLFNTSSKNSYELIQNAIETDTSRLAEIPEADKYFGRAKVDEYYKIPAFRSAFTNIDFEEIIVKGCYPLSPVSAYALLNISEKVAQNERTLFTFISKEEPKSMAQYVVEHTFNNE
;
A
#
# COMPACT_ATOMS: atom_id res chain seq x y z
N MET A 1 -24.55 -35.28 -27.30
CA MET A 1 -24.02 -33.91 -27.20
C MET A 1 -22.68 -33.99 -26.50
N ALA A 2 -21.66 -33.24 -26.92
CA ALA A 2 -20.39 -33.21 -26.22
C ALA A 2 -20.59 -32.51 -24.87
N VAL A 3 -20.22 -33.18 -23.79
CA VAL A 3 -20.34 -32.64 -22.43
C VAL A 3 -19.28 -31.55 -22.26
N THR A 4 -19.69 -30.30 -22.14
CA THR A 4 -18.76 -29.16 -22.00
C THR A 4 -18.24 -29.07 -20.56
N LYS A 5 -16.93 -29.17 -20.36
CA LYS A 5 -16.32 -29.00 -19.03
C LYS A 5 -16.40 -27.54 -18.58
N LEU A 6 -16.66 -27.31 -17.30
CA LEU A 6 -16.67 -25.95 -16.74
C LEU A 6 -15.35 -25.20 -16.93
N SER A 7 -14.21 -25.90 -16.87
CA SER A 7 -12.87 -25.35 -17.11
C SER A 7 -12.66 -24.83 -18.55
N GLN A 8 -13.54 -25.13 -19.50
CA GLN A 8 -13.52 -24.59 -20.86
C GLN A 8 -14.24 -23.23 -20.96
N ILE A 9 -15.13 -22.94 -20.00
CA ILE A 9 -15.98 -21.74 -19.95
C ILE A 9 -15.48 -20.77 -18.90
N VAL A 10 -14.95 -21.28 -17.78
CA VAL A 10 -14.56 -20.52 -16.61
C VAL A 10 -13.07 -20.65 -16.36
N LYS A 11 -12.39 -19.53 -16.26
CA LYS A 11 -10.99 -19.43 -15.82
C LYS A 11 -10.93 -18.70 -14.48
N LEU A 12 -10.14 -19.21 -13.55
CA LEU A 12 -9.97 -18.57 -12.26
C LEU A 12 -8.64 -17.81 -12.21
N ASN A 13 -8.73 -16.52 -11.89
CA ASN A 13 -7.56 -15.66 -11.83
C ASN A 13 -6.86 -15.81 -10.46
N GLY A 14 -5.71 -16.50 -10.44
CA GLY A 14 -4.91 -16.73 -9.23
C GLY A 14 -4.21 -15.49 -8.65
N SER A 15 -4.24 -14.36 -9.35
CA SER A 15 -3.56 -13.12 -8.95
C SER A 15 -4.10 -12.51 -7.65
N PHE A 16 -5.33 -12.84 -7.28
CA PHE A 16 -6.01 -12.36 -6.06
C PHE A 16 -5.52 -13.01 -4.75
N ARG A 17 -4.71 -14.06 -4.83
CA ARG A 17 -4.27 -14.85 -3.65
C ARG A 17 -3.37 -14.10 -2.69
N ASN A 18 -2.67 -13.08 -3.14
CA ASN A 18 -1.56 -12.51 -2.40
C ASN A 18 -1.92 -11.16 -1.78
N SER A 19 -1.82 -11.06 -0.46
CA SER A 19 -1.85 -9.76 0.22
C SER A 19 -0.77 -8.83 -0.34
N ILE A 20 -1.10 -7.56 -0.43
CA ILE A 20 -0.15 -6.52 -0.80
C ILE A 20 0.59 -6.08 0.46
N ASN A 21 1.91 -6.20 0.42
CA ASN A 21 2.81 -5.54 1.35
C ASN A 21 3.48 -4.39 0.58
N LEU A 22 3.19 -3.15 0.94
CA LEU A 22 3.66 -1.98 0.19
C LEU A 22 5.19 -1.95 0.07
N TYR A 23 5.90 -2.26 1.16
CA TYR A 23 7.36 -2.25 1.18
C TYR A 23 7.98 -3.30 0.25
N LEU A 24 7.47 -4.55 0.30
CA LEU A 24 8.00 -5.67 -0.48
C LEU A 24 7.51 -5.68 -1.93
N ASN A 25 6.35 -5.07 -2.19
CA ASN A 25 5.70 -5.13 -3.50
C ASN A 25 5.84 -3.85 -4.33
N LEU A 26 6.48 -2.83 -3.78
CA LEU A 26 6.73 -1.58 -4.51
C LEU A 26 7.41 -1.87 -5.86
N ASN A 27 6.85 -1.29 -6.93
CA ASN A 27 7.32 -1.42 -8.32
C ASN A 27 7.31 -2.84 -8.92
N LYS A 28 6.70 -3.84 -8.26
CA LYS A 28 6.56 -5.19 -8.84
C LYS A 28 5.47 -5.22 -9.89
N LYS A 29 5.86 -5.52 -11.13
CA LYS A 29 4.98 -5.57 -12.30
C LYS A 29 3.76 -6.47 -12.07
N GLU A 30 3.97 -7.70 -11.60
CA GLU A 30 2.88 -8.66 -11.38
C GLU A 30 1.82 -8.14 -10.39
N LYS A 31 2.22 -7.30 -9.44
CA LYS A 31 1.30 -6.69 -8.46
C LYS A 31 0.53 -5.51 -9.04
N ILE A 32 1.16 -4.73 -9.90
CA ILE A 32 0.50 -3.64 -10.62
C ILE A 32 -0.46 -4.22 -11.66
N ASP A 33 -0.04 -5.24 -12.40
CA ASP A 33 -0.87 -5.91 -13.41
C ASP A 33 -2.08 -6.64 -12.79
N SER A 34 -1.97 -7.12 -11.55
CA SER A 34 -3.09 -7.76 -10.86
C SER A 34 -4.14 -6.78 -10.33
N TYR A 35 -3.91 -5.47 -10.41
CA TYR A 35 -4.89 -4.48 -9.97
C TYR A 35 -6.14 -4.47 -10.83
N ILE A 36 -7.28 -4.51 -10.17
CA ILE A 36 -8.60 -4.36 -10.80
C ILE A 36 -9.19 -3.03 -10.39
N PRO A 37 -9.31 -2.08 -11.33
CA PRO A 37 -9.94 -0.80 -11.06
C PRO A 37 -11.46 -1.00 -10.91
N THR A 38 -12.01 -0.53 -9.79
CA THR A 38 -13.45 -0.38 -9.57
C THR A 38 -13.79 1.11 -9.52
N LYS A 39 -15.06 1.49 -9.77
CA LYS A 39 -15.46 2.91 -9.70
C LYS A 39 -15.12 3.55 -8.36
N SER A 40 -15.31 2.83 -7.25
CA SER A 40 -14.97 3.33 -5.91
C SER A 40 -13.47 3.54 -5.73
N SER A 41 -12.64 2.56 -6.12
CA SER A 41 -11.19 2.69 -6.01
C SER A 41 -10.65 3.78 -6.92
N LEU A 42 -11.21 3.94 -8.13
CA LEU A 42 -10.82 5.00 -9.05
C LEU A 42 -11.21 6.40 -8.57
N ASN A 43 -12.35 6.57 -7.92
CA ASN A 43 -12.73 7.85 -7.32
C ASN A 43 -11.71 8.30 -6.27
N ILE A 44 -11.21 7.38 -5.46
CA ILE A 44 -10.17 7.65 -4.47
C ILE A 44 -8.83 7.92 -5.14
N LEU A 45 -8.44 7.08 -6.12
CA LEU A 45 -7.22 7.30 -6.90
C LEU A 45 -7.23 8.66 -7.58
N LYS A 46 -8.36 9.05 -8.20
CA LYS A 46 -8.57 10.37 -8.80
C LYS A 46 -8.37 11.50 -7.79
N ARG A 47 -8.87 11.35 -6.57
CA ARG A 47 -8.68 12.32 -5.49
C ARG A 47 -7.21 12.48 -5.15
N TYR A 48 -6.48 11.40 -4.87
CA TYR A 48 -5.05 11.43 -4.53
C TYR A 48 -4.18 11.99 -5.67
N VAL A 49 -4.35 11.47 -6.88
CA VAL A 49 -3.58 11.94 -8.03
C VAL A 49 -3.95 13.38 -8.40
N GLY A 50 -5.23 13.76 -8.20
CA GLY A 50 -5.71 15.14 -8.35
C GLY A 50 -5.09 16.09 -7.33
N SER A 51 -4.90 15.66 -6.09
CA SER A 51 -4.24 16.42 -5.04
C SER A 51 -2.76 16.65 -5.39
N VAL A 52 -2.05 15.61 -5.84
CA VAL A 52 -0.67 15.74 -6.35
C VAL A 52 -0.60 16.69 -7.55
N LYS A 53 -1.55 16.60 -8.49
CA LYS A 53 -1.60 17.52 -9.65
C LYS A 53 -1.78 18.98 -9.26
N LYS A 54 -2.60 19.24 -8.24
CA LYS A 54 -2.99 20.59 -7.78
C LYS A 54 -2.14 21.10 -6.63
N ASN A 55 -1.20 20.31 -6.12
CA ASN A 55 -0.38 20.62 -4.94
C ASN A 55 -1.23 21.00 -3.71
N LYS A 56 -2.10 20.10 -3.29
CA LYS A 56 -3.00 20.32 -2.15
C LYS A 56 -3.28 19.00 -1.41
N ASP A 57 -3.99 19.09 -0.28
CA ASP A 57 -4.40 17.95 0.56
C ASP A 57 -3.20 17.03 0.88
N HIS A 58 -2.13 17.61 1.43
CA HIS A 58 -0.86 16.93 1.62
C HIS A 58 -0.88 15.87 2.71
N SER A 59 -1.72 16.05 3.72
CA SER A 59 -1.87 15.10 4.83
C SER A 59 -3.25 14.45 4.79
N THR A 60 -3.28 13.14 4.63
CA THR A 60 -4.53 12.38 4.47
C THR A 60 -4.56 11.12 5.33
N ILE A 61 -5.76 10.68 5.72
CA ILE A 61 -5.98 9.37 6.32
C ILE A 61 -6.99 8.59 5.50
N LEU A 62 -6.56 7.44 4.97
CA LEU A 62 -7.40 6.51 4.21
C LEU A 62 -8.08 5.53 5.15
N ILE A 63 -9.39 5.70 5.33
CA ILE A 63 -10.20 4.92 6.27
C ILE A 63 -11.03 3.88 5.54
N GLY A 64 -11.00 2.64 5.99
CA GLY A 64 -11.87 1.57 5.45
C GLY A 64 -11.54 0.21 6.04
N SER A 65 -12.49 -0.71 6.07
CA SER A 65 -12.37 -2.04 6.66
C SER A 65 -11.17 -2.85 6.13
N TYR A 66 -10.74 -3.85 6.90
CA TYR A 66 -9.71 -4.80 6.47
C TYR A 66 -10.10 -5.52 5.17
N GLY A 67 -9.11 -5.88 4.35
CA GLY A 67 -9.29 -6.71 3.16
C GLY A 67 -9.96 -6.01 1.96
N LYS A 68 -10.32 -4.74 2.06
CA LYS A 68 -11.03 -4.00 0.99
C LYS A 68 -10.13 -3.41 -0.12
N GLY A 69 -8.85 -3.79 -0.17
CA GLY A 69 -7.95 -3.37 -1.25
C GLY A 69 -7.23 -2.03 -1.06
N LYS A 70 -7.23 -1.42 0.14
CA LYS A 70 -6.54 -0.15 0.43
C LYS A 70 -5.05 -0.16 0.06
N SER A 71 -4.32 -1.17 0.54
CA SER A 71 -2.88 -1.30 0.26
C SER A 71 -2.61 -1.51 -1.23
N HIS A 72 -3.52 -2.17 -1.98
CA HIS A 72 -3.39 -2.30 -3.43
C HIS A 72 -3.59 -0.95 -4.13
N LEU A 73 -4.61 -0.19 -3.74
CA LEU A 73 -4.82 1.16 -4.25
C LEU A 73 -3.60 2.07 -4.00
N LEU A 74 -3.03 2.02 -2.80
CA LEU A 74 -1.83 2.79 -2.47
C LEU A 74 -0.59 2.33 -3.25
N LEU A 75 -0.46 1.03 -3.51
CA LEU A 75 0.58 0.52 -4.40
C LEU A 75 0.47 1.12 -5.80
N ILE A 76 -0.75 1.18 -6.34
CA ILE A 76 -1.03 1.81 -7.65
C ILE A 76 -0.75 3.32 -7.62
N LEU A 77 -1.17 4.01 -6.58
CA LEU A 77 -0.86 5.42 -6.39
C LEU A 77 0.65 5.66 -6.39
N LEU A 78 1.40 4.90 -5.58
CA LEU A 78 2.85 4.99 -5.52
C LEU A 78 3.50 4.65 -6.88
N ALA A 79 3.01 3.64 -7.59
CA ALA A 79 3.50 3.33 -8.95
C ALA A 79 3.36 4.54 -9.89
N ILE A 80 2.20 5.23 -9.87
CA ILE A 80 1.94 6.40 -10.72
C ILE A 80 2.86 7.57 -10.37
N VAL A 81 3.04 7.86 -9.07
CA VAL A 81 3.74 9.06 -8.63
C VAL A 81 5.24 8.87 -8.42
N SER A 82 5.74 7.64 -8.23
CA SER A 82 7.14 7.40 -7.84
C SER A 82 7.98 6.61 -8.82
N MET A 83 7.40 5.79 -9.71
CA MET A 83 8.20 4.97 -10.64
C MET A 83 8.99 5.84 -11.61
N GLN A 84 10.23 5.40 -11.89
CA GLN A 84 11.07 5.99 -12.94
C GLN A 84 10.44 5.85 -14.31
N ARG A 85 10.59 6.83 -15.19
CA ARG A 85 10.02 6.84 -16.55
C ARG A 85 10.87 6.04 -17.54
N THR A 86 11.26 4.81 -17.19
CA THR A 86 11.97 3.88 -18.07
C THR A 86 11.02 3.28 -19.12
N LYS A 87 11.59 2.69 -20.18
CA LYS A 87 10.79 2.02 -21.23
C LYS A 87 9.91 0.90 -20.64
N GLU A 88 10.47 0.10 -19.72
CA GLU A 88 9.75 -0.99 -19.06
C GLU A 88 8.60 -0.47 -18.20
N ASN A 89 8.85 0.51 -17.34
CA ASN A 89 7.82 1.10 -16.47
C ASN A 89 6.72 1.81 -17.28
N ASN A 90 7.06 2.41 -18.41
CA ASN A 90 6.07 2.99 -19.31
C ASN A 90 5.11 1.92 -19.86
N GLU A 91 5.57 0.72 -20.20
CA GLU A 91 4.68 -0.36 -20.66
C GLU A 91 3.78 -0.88 -19.52
N ILE A 92 4.32 -1.00 -18.29
CA ILE A 92 3.52 -1.37 -17.12
C ILE A 92 2.40 -0.35 -16.89
N VAL A 93 2.73 0.95 -16.87
CA VAL A 93 1.74 1.99 -16.62
C VAL A 93 0.77 2.15 -17.79
N LYS A 94 1.18 1.93 -19.04
CA LYS A 94 0.25 1.87 -20.19
C LYS A 94 -0.79 0.75 -20.02
N SER A 95 -0.39 -0.42 -19.55
CA SER A 95 -1.32 -1.52 -19.27
C SER A 95 -2.33 -1.13 -18.20
N LEU A 96 -1.87 -0.53 -17.10
CA LEU A 96 -2.71 0.00 -16.04
C LEU A 96 -3.68 1.07 -16.55
N LEU A 97 -3.19 2.03 -17.33
CA LEU A 97 -4.00 3.11 -17.90
C LEU A 97 -5.11 2.60 -18.83
N LYS A 98 -4.85 1.54 -19.61
CA LYS A 98 -5.90 0.89 -20.42
C LYS A 98 -7.05 0.37 -19.54
N LYS A 99 -6.72 -0.30 -18.42
CA LYS A 99 -7.72 -0.81 -17.48
C LYS A 99 -8.51 0.35 -16.83
N ILE A 100 -7.83 1.40 -16.41
CA ILE A 100 -8.48 2.59 -15.83
C ILE A 100 -9.44 3.24 -16.83
N ARG A 101 -9.01 3.40 -18.09
CA ARG A 101 -9.82 4.03 -19.14
C ARG A 101 -11.14 3.32 -19.41
N ILE A 102 -11.14 1.98 -19.32
CA ILE A 102 -12.36 1.16 -19.52
C ILE A 102 -13.40 1.48 -18.44
N VAL A 103 -12.97 1.75 -17.20
CA VAL A 103 -13.86 1.97 -16.05
C VAL A 103 -14.22 3.44 -15.86
N ASP A 104 -13.23 4.34 -16.01
CA ASP A 104 -13.41 5.79 -15.83
C ASP A 104 -12.41 6.60 -16.67
N GLY A 105 -12.93 7.26 -17.72
CA GLY A 105 -12.16 8.11 -18.63
C GLY A 105 -11.59 9.36 -17.96
N GLU A 106 -12.30 9.95 -16.98
CA GLU A 106 -11.82 11.15 -16.28
C GLU A 106 -10.61 10.84 -15.41
N THR A 107 -10.65 9.72 -14.67
CA THR A 107 -9.49 9.25 -13.90
C THR A 107 -8.31 8.93 -14.81
N PHE A 108 -8.55 8.32 -15.98
CA PHE A 108 -7.50 8.08 -16.98
C PHE A 108 -6.79 9.38 -17.38
N GLU A 109 -7.53 10.45 -17.69
CA GLU A 109 -6.93 11.74 -18.10
C GLU A 109 -6.08 12.36 -16.98
N ILE A 110 -6.57 12.32 -15.73
CA ILE A 110 -5.85 12.86 -14.58
C ILE A 110 -4.57 12.07 -14.32
N VAL A 111 -4.66 10.73 -14.26
CA VAL A 111 -3.50 9.84 -14.04
C VAL A 111 -2.47 10.00 -15.16
N SER A 112 -2.91 10.02 -16.43
CA SER A 112 -2.03 10.24 -17.57
C SER A 112 -1.32 11.58 -17.49
N SER A 113 -2.01 12.65 -17.07
CA SER A 113 -1.42 13.97 -16.93
C SER A 113 -0.33 14.03 -15.86
N VAL A 114 -0.46 13.29 -14.76
CA VAL A 114 0.56 13.22 -13.71
C VAL A 114 1.71 12.31 -14.11
N TRP A 115 1.43 11.17 -14.76
CA TRP A 115 2.47 10.28 -15.26
C TRP A 115 3.39 10.98 -16.27
N ASN A 116 2.84 11.80 -17.15
CA ASN A 116 3.59 12.51 -18.20
C ASN A 116 4.33 13.75 -17.70
N LYS A 117 4.10 14.21 -16.45
CA LYS A 117 4.89 15.29 -15.85
C LYS A 117 6.32 14.82 -15.57
N LYS A 118 7.25 15.76 -15.72
CA LYS A 118 8.60 15.61 -15.16
C LYS A 118 8.52 15.68 -13.63
N GLY A 119 9.40 14.95 -12.97
CA GLY A 119 9.43 14.85 -11.53
C GLY A 119 8.60 13.67 -11.01
N ARG A 120 9.16 13.01 -10.02
CA ARG A 120 8.54 11.89 -9.29
C ARG A 120 8.72 12.09 -7.80
N PHE A 121 8.09 11.28 -6.99
CA PHE A 121 8.24 11.32 -5.54
C PHE A 121 9.14 10.19 -5.06
N LEU A 122 9.90 10.45 -3.98
CA LEU A 122 10.56 9.39 -3.23
C LEU A 122 9.53 8.68 -2.35
N PRO A 123 9.23 7.39 -2.56
CA PRO A 123 8.25 6.68 -1.76
C PRO A 123 8.87 6.23 -0.44
N VAL A 124 8.35 6.73 0.68
CA VAL A 124 8.74 6.36 2.04
C VAL A 124 7.61 5.57 2.68
N ILE A 125 7.86 4.33 3.09
CA ILE A 125 6.84 3.41 3.60
C ILE A 125 7.15 3.05 5.05
N ILE A 126 6.21 3.33 5.94
CA ILE A 126 6.28 3.07 7.39
C ILE A 126 5.28 1.97 7.72
N SER A 127 5.70 0.96 8.46
CA SER A 127 4.81 -0.09 8.99
C SER A 127 4.29 0.28 10.37
N GLY A 128 3.06 -0.17 10.70
CA GLY A 128 2.37 0.18 11.94
C GLY A 128 2.91 -0.43 13.23
N ASN A 129 3.94 -1.26 13.18
CA ASN A 129 4.50 -1.93 14.36
C ASN A 129 5.67 -1.10 14.92
N THR A 130 5.34 -0.04 15.68
CA THR A 130 6.38 0.85 16.26
C THR A 130 5.90 1.47 17.56
N ASP A 131 6.83 1.55 18.53
CA ASP A 131 6.64 2.27 19.79
C ASP A 131 7.18 3.70 19.71
N ASP A 132 8.11 3.96 18.77
CA ASP A 132 8.70 5.27 18.50
C ASP A 132 8.50 5.63 17.01
N VAL A 133 7.56 6.54 16.78
CA VAL A 133 7.19 6.99 15.44
C VAL A 133 8.31 7.77 14.79
N SER A 134 8.98 8.66 15.50
CA SER A 134 10.06 9.48 14.94
C SER A 134 11.21 8.62 14.42
N ARG A 135 11.58 7.60 15.19
CA ARG A 135 12.57 6.59 14.80
C ARG A 135 12.13 5.82 13.55
N SER A 136 10.85 5.44 13.48
CA SER A 136 10.33 4.70 12.32
C SER A 136 10.33 5.54 11.05
N PHE A 137 10.00 6.82 11.14
CA PHE A 137 10.08 7.76 10.02
C PHE A 137 11.52 7.91 9.52
N MET A 138 12.47 8.02 10.43
CA MET A 138 13.87 8.12 10.07
C MET A 138 14.39 6.85 9.38
N ILE A 139 14.09 5.67 9.93
CA ILE A 139 14.47 4.39 9.34
C ILE A 139 13.86 4.27 7.93
N ALA A 140 12.57 4.58 7.80
CA ALA A 140 11.87 4.48 6.52
C ALA A 140 12.45 5.43 5.45
N LEU A 141 12.84 6.65 5.82
CA LEU A 141 13.51 7.59 4.90
C LEU A 141 14.88 7.06 4.48
N ASN A 142 15.68 6.55 5.42
CA ASN A 142 16.98 5.95 5.14
C ASN A 142 16.86 4.75 4.18
N ASP A 143 15.89 3.86 4.42
CA ASP A 143 15.63 2.71 3.55
C ASP A 143 15.17 3.15 2.14
N ALA A 144 14.36 4.21 2.04
CA ALA A 144 13.93 4.78 0.78
C ALA A 144 15.12 5.35 -0.02
N LEU A 145 16.01 6.11 0.62
CA LEU A 145 17.22 6.65 0.02
C LEU A 145 18.17 5.53 -0.44
N LYS A 146 18.33 4.50 0.39
CA LYS A 146 19.15 3.32 0.04
C LYS A 146 18.61 2.59 -1.18
N ARG A 147 17.29 2.37 -1.24
CA ARG A 147 16.61 1.70 -2.37
C ARG A 147 16.78 2.43 -3.70
N GLU A 148 16.80 3.77 -3.65
CA GLU A 148 16.97 4.62 -4.84
C GLU A 148 18.43 5.00 -5.12
N ASN A 149 19.42 4.46 -4.34
CA ASN A 149 20.84 4.80 -4.41
C ASN A 149 21.14 6.31 -4.18
N LEU A 150 20.41 6.95 -3.25
CA LEU A 150 20.46 8.37 -2.94
C LEU A 150 21.03 8.65 -1.53
N MET A 151 21.90 7.77 -1.02
CA MET A 151 22.46 7.90 0.33
C MET A 151 23.32 9.15 0.52
N ASN A 152 23.81 9.72 -0.57
CA ASN A 152 24.52 11.02 -0.58
C ASN A 152 23.62 12.21 -0.16
N LEU A 153 22.29 12.04 -0.13
CA LEU A 153 21.36 13.07 0.32
C LEU A 153 21.14 13.06 1.84
N MET A 154 21.69 12.07 2.54
CA MET A 154 21.63 12.07 4.01
C MET A 154 22.26 13.35 4.57
N PRO A 155 21.68 13.95 5.61
CA PRO A 155 22.26 15.12 6.28
C PRO A 155 23.68 14.85 6.80
N ASP A 156 24.53 15.86 6.71
CA ASP A 156 25.92 15.81 7.17
C ASP A 156 26.01 15.45 8.67
N THR A 157 24.99 15.76 9.45
CA THR A 157 24.85 15.38 10.86
C THR A 157 24.99 13.87 11.10
N PHE A 158 24.52 13.01 10.19
CA PHE A 158 24.70 11.56 10.33
C PHE A 158 26.16 11.14 10.28
N PHE A 159 26.94 11.77 9.43
CA PHE A 159 28.36 11.49 9.25
C PHE A 159 29.16 12.00 10.45
N SER A 160 28.87 13.21 10.94
CA SER A 160 29.53 13.78 12.12
C SER A 160 29.23 12.99 13.40
N ILE A 161 27.97 12.59 13.63
CA ILE A 161 27.62 11.80 14.82
C ILE A 161 28.26 10.38 14.75
N ALA A 162 28.35 9.78 13.56
CA ALA A 162 29.08 8.51 13.42
C ALA A 162 30.58 8.69 13.71
N GLU A 163 31.20 9.76 13.24
CA GLU A 163 32.60 10.08 13.55
C GLU A 163 32.80 10.32 15.05
N ASP A 164 31.94 11.14 15.66
CA ASP A 164 31.99 11.44 17.10
C ASP A 164 31.79 10.18 17.94
N THR A 165 30.92 9.26 17.50
CA THR A 165 30.72 7.95 18.14
C THR A 165 32.00 7.12 18.13
N ILE A 166 32.69 7.04 16.98
CA ILE A 166 34.01 6.33 16.89
C ILE A 166 35.06 7.01 17.80
N CYS A 167 35.06 8.35 17.83
CA CYS A 167 35.99 9.10 18.68
C CYS A 167 35.69 8.87 20.17
N ARG A 168 34.41 8.85 20.56
CA ARG A 168 33.97 8.54 21.91
C ARG A 168 34.34 7.11 22.32
N TRP A 169 34.11 6.10 21.45
CA TRP A 169 34.57 4.72 21.72
C TRP A 169 36.04 4.65 21.98
N LYS A 170 36.87 5.33 21.16
CA LYS A 170 38.31 5.36 21.36
C LYS A 170 38.72 5.92 22.71
N LYS A 171 38.00 6.95 23.19
CA LYS A 171 38.37 7.67 24.44
C LYS A 171 37.74 7.03 25.69
N GLU A 172 36.50 6.62 25.62
CA GLU A 172 35.72 6.24 26.79
C GLU A 172 35.41 4.75 26.87
N TYR A 173 35.39 4.04 25.73
CA TYR A 173 35.04 2.62 25.61
C TYR A 173 36.08 1.83 24.76
N PRO A 174 37.34 1.68 25.25
CA PRO A 174 38.42 1.09 24.44
C PRO A 174 38.13 -0.34 23.95
N GLU A 175 37.41 -1.14 24.70
CA GLU A 175 37.04 -2.50 24.32
C GLU A 175 36.09 -2.51 23.11
N VAL A 176 35.11 -1.62 23.09
CA VAL A 176 34.19 -1.46 21.96
C VAL A 176 34.96 -1.01 20.72
N TYR A 177 35.90 -0.08 20.87
CA TYR A 177 36.75 0.38 19.78
C TYR A 177 37.62 -0.74 19.19
N ILE A 178 38.23 -1.59 20.04
CA ILE A 178 39.01 -2.75 19.59
C ILE A 178 38.14 -3.76 18.85
N ASN A 179 36.93 -4.01 19.33
CA ASN A 179 35.97 -4.90 18.67
C ASN A 179 35.50 -4.32 17.34
N TYR A 180 35.26 -3.00 17.25
CA TYR A 180 34.97 -2.29 16.01
C TYR A 180 36.12 -2.47 14.99
N GLU A 181 37.36 -2.26 15.40
CA GLU A 181 38.51 -2.46 14.53
C GLU A 181 38.61 -3.90 13.99
N LYS A 182 38.38 -4.91 14.85
CA LYS A 182 38.34 -6.31 14.44
C LYS A 182 37.23 -6.60 13.44
N ALA A 183 36.04 -6.02 13.64
CA ALA A 183 34.88 -6.19 12.74
C ALA A 183 35.14 -5.53 11.37
N LEU A 184 35.77 -4.36 11.33
CA LEU A 184 36.15 -3.69 10.09
C LEU A 184 37.22 -4.48 9.32
N LYS A 185 38.24 -5.01 10.00
CA LYS A 185 39.28 -5.84 9.39
C LYS A 185 38.71 -7.10 8.72
N LYS A 186 37.67 -7.72 9.30
CA LYS A 186 36.94 -8.83 8.65
C LYS A 186 36.31 -8.43 7.33
N ASN A 187 35.89 -7.17 7.19
CA ASN A 187 35.30 -6.61 5.98
C ASN A 187 36.37 -5.99 5.04
N GLY A 188 37.67 -6.13 5.34
CA GLY A 188 38.77 -5.61 4.51
C GLY A 188 38.90 -4.07 4.53
N VAL A 189 38.37 -3.40 5.56
CA VAL A 189 38.35 -1.93 5.66
C VAL A 189 39.08 -1.49 6.92
N SER A 190 39.81 -0.36 6.84
CA SER A 190 40.50 0.21 8.02
C SER A 190 39.63 1.25 8.73
N ILE A 191 39.84 1.44 10.04
CA ILE A 191 39.17 2.51 10.80
C ILE A 191 39.47 3.90 10.21
N ASN A 192 40.70 4.11 9.73
CA ASN A 192 41.12 5.38 9.19
C ASN A 192 40.35 5.70 7.86
N ASP A 193 40.13 4.67 7.03
CA ASP A 193 39.34 4.83 5.80
C ASP A 193 37.89 5.23 6.13
N ILE A 194 37.31 4.56 7.13
CA ILE A 194 35.93 4.93 7.57
C ILE A 194 35.92 6.35 8.15
N LYS A 195 36.84 6.71 9.05
CA LYS A 195 36.88 8.06 9.62
C LYS A 195 37.09 9.15 8.56
N ASN A 196 37.99 8.92 7.62
CA ASN A 196 38.24 9.87 6.53
C ASN A 196 37.01 9.97 5.60
N GLY A 197 36.37 8.84 5.27
CA GLY A 197 35.15 8.82 4.50
C GLY A 197 34.01 9.57 5.20
N LEU A 198 33.82 9.36 6.51
CA LEU A 198 32.79 10.09 7.29
C LEU A 198 33.04 11.60 7.28
N LYS A 199 34.29 12.07 7.39
CA LYS A 199 34.64 13.49 7.34
C LYS A 199 34.30 14.16 6.01
N VAL A 200 34.36 13.42 4.92
CA VAL A 200 34.00 13.92 3.57
C VAL A 200 32.59 13.49 3.15
N CYS A 201 31.77 13.06 4.11
CA CYS A 201 30.39 12.62 3.90
C CYS A 201 30.26 11.50 2.85
N ASP A 202 31.22 10.54 2.84
CA ASP A 202 31.15 9.39 1.94
C ASP A 202 30.05 8.40 2.38
N PRO A 203 29.01 8.20 1.56
CA PRO A 203 27.91 7.28 1.87
C PRO A 203 28.36 5.83 2.16
N LYS A 204 29.43 5.36 1.49
CA LYS A 204 29.97 4.00 1.70
C LYS A 204 30.57 3.85 3.09
N ALA A 205 31.28 4.85 3.57
CA ALA A 205 31.85 4.84 4.91
C ALA A 205 30.75 4.78 5.99
N LEU A 206 29.68 5.54 5.81
CA LEU A 206 28.51 5.51 6.71
C LEU A 206 27.77 4.16 6.64
N GLU A 207 27.66 3.57 5.48
CA GLU A 207 27.00 2.26 5.30
C GLU A 207 27.78 1.14 5.99
N VAL A 208 29.11 1.12 5.85
CA VAL A 208 29.98 0.19 6.57
C VAL A 208 29.88 0.39 8.08
N PHE A 209 29.92 1.63 8.56
CA PHE A 209 29.74 1.93 9.98
C PHE A 209 28.40 1.40 10.51
N LYS A 210 27.30 1.68 9.81
CA LYS A 210 25.95 1.20 10.16
C LYS A 210 25.83 -0.32 10.17
N SER A 211 26.51 -1.01 9.27
CA SER A 211 26.47 -2.49 9.19
C SER A 211 27.15 -3.17 10.38
N VAL A 212 28.19 -2.55 10.92
CA VAL A 212 28.97 -3.09 12.04
C VAL A 212 28.38 -2.69 13.40
N TYR A 213 27.77 -1.51 13.51
CA TYR A 213 27.26 -0.93 14.75
C TYR A 213 26.37 -1.88 15.57
N PRO A 214 25.39 -2.59 15.00
CA PRO A 214 24.51 -3.48 15.78
C PRO A 214 25.28 -4.61 16.49
N SER A 215 26.34 -5.13 15.88
CA SER A 215 27.15 -6.19 16.48
C SER A 215 27.90 -5.76 17.74
N LEU A 216 28.09 -4.45 17.90
CA LEU A 216 28.80 -3.84 19.03
C LEU A 216 27.85 -3.35 20.12
N MET A 217 26.61 -3.04 19.73
CA MET A 217 25.61 -2.39 20.58
C MET A 217 24.41 -3.30 20.88
N GLY A 218 24.66 -4.61 21.03
CA GLY A 218 23.62 -5.57 21.43
C GLY A 218 22.46 -5.74 20.44
N GLY A 219 22.69 -5.45 19.16
CA GLY A 219 21.66 -5.52 18.10
C GLY A 219 20.97 -4.18 17.82
N GLU A 220 21.28 -3.13 18.57
CA GLU A 220 20.69 -1.80 18.34
C GLU A 220 21.22 -1.19 17.04
N GLN A 221 20.28 -0.67 16.20
CA GLN A 221 20.62 0.03 14.96
C GLN A 221 21.20 1.42 15.27
N PHE A 222 22.18 1.87 14.45
CA PHE A 222 22.70 3.23 14.57
C PHE A 222 21.61 4.25 14.22
N ASN A 223 21.20 5.00 15.23
CA ASN A 223 20.14 5.98 15.15
C ASN A 223 20.56 7.26 15.88
N PRO A 224 21.26 8.18 15.19
CA PRO A 224 21.90 9.33 15.83
C PRO A 224 20.94 10.48 16.17
N LEU A 225 19.72 10.50 15.59
CA LEU A 225 18.84 11.65 15.71
C LEU A 225 17.81 11.47 16.83
N THR A 226 17.53 12.55 17.56
CA THR A 226 16.35 12.67 18.40
C THR A 226 15.12 13.02 17.55
N GLY A 227 13.91 12.81 18.09
CA GLY A 227 12.67 13.05 17.35
C GLY A 227 12.54 14.45 16.74
N SER A 228 13.14 15.48 17.39
CA SER A 228 13.13 16.86 16.90
C SER A 228 13.96 17.12 15.64
N GLU A 229 14.90 16.23 15.31
CA GLU A 229 15.80 16.40 14.16
C GLU A 229 15.28 15.68 12.89
N VAL A 230 14.29 14.78 13.04
CA VAL A 230 13.75 14.00 11.91
C VAL A 230 13.00 14.88 10.92
N LEU A 231 12.22 15.86 11.38
CA LEU A 231 11.47 16.77 10.52
C LEU A 231 12.37 17.65 9.64
N PRO A 232 13.38 18.36 10.21
CA PRO A 232 14.37 19.07 9.40
C PRO A 232 15.09 18.18 8.38
N MET A 233 15.33 16.90 8.73
CA MET A 233 15.92 15.93 7.81
C MET A 233 15.01 15.66 6.60
N TYR A 234 13.71 15.43 6.82
CA TYR A 234 12.75 15.25 5.72
C TYR A 234 12.73 16.46 4.80
N GLN A 235 12.70 17.67 5.36
CA GLN A 235 12.74 18.91 4.57
C GLN A 235 14.04 19.01 3.77
N SER A 236 15.19 18.84 4.42
CA SER A 236 16.50 18.92 3.75
C SER A 236 16.66 17.89 2.61
N VAL A 237 16.22 16.65 2.84
CA VAL A 237 16.25 15.61 1.81
C VAL A 237 15.31 15.96 0.66
N ALA A 238 14.09 16.44 0.95
CA ALA A 238 13.13 16.83 -0.07
C ALA A 238 13.66 17.99 -0.94
N ASP A 239 14.29 19.00 -0.33
CA ASP A 239 14.91 20.13 -1.05
C ASP A 239 16.06 19.65 -1.97
N LYS A 240 16.97 18.83 -1.45
CA LYS A 240 18.07 18.25 -2.24
C LYS A 240 17.56 17.36 -3.38
N LEU A 241 16.52 16.56 -3.15
CA LEU A 241 15.87 15.74 -4.18
C LEU A 241 15.38 16.58 -5.34
N ARG A 242 14.78 17.74 -5.07
CA ARG A 242 14.28 18.65 -6.08
C ARG A 242 15.41 19.38 -6.80
N GLU A 243 16.41 19.88 -6.07
CA GLU A 243 17.51 20.68 -6.61
C GLU A 243 18.49 19.85 -7.44
N GLN A 244 18.80 18.63 -7.03
CA GLN A 244 19.88 17.84 -7.60
C GLN A 244 19.39 16.68 -8.48
N TYR A 245 18.11 16.31 -8.37
CA TYR A 245 17.51 15.17 -9.07
C TYR A 245 16.12 15.53 -9.62
N GLU A 246 15.60 14.70 -10.52
CA GLU A 246 14.27 14.89 -11.10
C GLU A 246 13.14 14.41 -10.16
N TYR A 247 13.14 14.87 -8.90
CA TYR A 247 12.07 14.59 -7.96
C TYR A 247 11.22 15.85 -7.69
N SER A 248 9.95 15.65 -7.41
CA SER A 248 9.04 16.70 -6.93
C SER A 248 9.03 16.78 -5.40
N GLY A 249 9.47 15.73 -4.72
CA GLY A 249 9.51 15.66 -3.26
C GLY A 249 9.40 14.23 -2.72
N ILE A 250 8.74 14.08 -1.58
CA ILE A 250 8.61 12.80 -0.84
C ILE A 250 7.13 12.44 -0.71
N TYR A 251 6.80 11.16 -0.90
CA TYR A 251 5.46 10.61 -0.61
C TYR A 251 5.56 9.58 0.50
N VAL A 252 5.05 9.93 1.67
CA VAL A 252 5.06 9.07 2.87
C VAL A 252 3.77 8.27 2.94
N VAL A 253 3.86 6.97 3.14
CA VAL A 253 2.72 6.11 3.45
C VAL A 253 2.95 5.41 4.78
N PHE A 254 2.10 5.69 5.76
CA PHE A 254 2.10 5.00 7.04
C PHE A 254 1.03 3.90 7.00
N ASP A 255 1.45 2.70 6.55
CA ASP A 255 0.57 1.54 6.48
C ASP A 255 0.31 0.97 7.88
N GLU A 256 -0.86 0.37 8.07
CA GLU A 256 -1.29 -0.20 9.35
C GLU A 256 -1.29 0.81 10.52
N PHE A 257 -1.56 2.09 10.26
CA PHE A 257 -1.64 3.13 11.29
C PHE A 257 -2.60 2.78 12.43
N SER A 258 -3.65 2.00 12.16
CA SER A 258 -4.56 1.47 13.18
C SER A 258 -3.85 0.63 14.24
N LYS A 259 -2.91 -0.22 13.84
CA LYS A 259 -2.14 -1.06 14.78
C LYS A 259 -1.26 -0.20 15.68
N PHE A 260 -0.69 0.87 15.11
CA PHE A 260 0.04 1.85 15.89
C PHE A 260 -0.85 2.49 16.95
N ILE A 261 -2.07 2.94 16.58
CA ILE A 261 -3.02 3.54 17.54
C ILE A 261 -3.37 2.55 18.66
N GLU A 262 -3.71 1.31 18.31
CA GLU A 262 -4.14 0.26 19.23
C GLU A 262 -3.01 -0.21 20.16
N GLY A 263 -1.76 -0.13 19.72
CA GLY A 263 -0.58 -0.60 20.47
C GLY A 263 0.05 0.45 21.39
N GLN A 264 -0.44 1.71 21.42
CA GLN A 264 0.20 2.77 22.19
C GLN A 264 0.03 2.61 23.70
N GLU A 265 1.14 2.60 24.42
CA GLU A 265 1.17 2.72 25.88
C GLU A 265 0.98 4.18 26.32
N LYS A 266 0.36 4.38 27.49
CA LYS A 266 0.01 5.72 28.01
C LYS A 266 1.19 6.71 28.11
N HIS A 267 2.42 6.22 28.26
CA HIS A 267 3.60 7.06 28.47
C HIS A 267 4.28 7.54 27.18
N SER A 268 4.13 6.83 26.06
CA SER A 268 4.77 7.19 24.76
C SER A 268 3.86 8.02 23.84
N ILE A 269 2.56 8.04 24.10
CA ILE A 269 1.53 8.63 23.23
C ILE A 269 1.79 10.11 22.94
N GLY A 270 2.09 10.92 23.96
CA GLY A 270 2.21 12.37 23.80
C GLY A 270 3.31 12.77 22.81
N GLY A 271 4.49 12.17 22.91
CA GLY A 271 5.61 12.43 22.01
C GLY A 271 5.36 11.97 20.58
N ASN A 272 4.81 10.77 20.42
CA ASN A 272 4.47 10.20 19.11
C ASN A 272 3.40 11.03 18.39
N MET A 273 2.36 11.48 19.12
CA MET A 273 1.29 12.29 18.53
C MET A 273 1.79 13.69 18.17
N LYS A 274 2.62 14.30 19.02
CA LYS A 274 3.23 15.59 18.70
C LYS A 274 4.08 15.51 17.44
N PHE A 275 4.90 14.47 17.30
CA PHE A 275 5.69 14.24 16.09
C PHE A 275 4.82 14.10 14.85
N LEU A 276 3.73 13.31 14.91
CA LEU A 276 2.80 13.16 13.79
C LEU A 276 2.10 14.46 13.43
N GLN A 277 1.70 15.25 14.42
CA GLN A 277 1.15 16.58 14.23
C GLN A 277 2.13 17.47 13.47
N ASP A 278 3.36 17.56 13.94
CA ASP A 278 4.41 18.39 13.34
C ASP A 278 4.76 17.89 11.91
N MET A 279 4.73 16.57 11.67
CA MET A 279 4.92 16.01 10.32
C MET A 279 3.77 16.35 9.37
N CYS A 280 2.52 16.35 9.84
CA CYS A 280 1.38 16.81 9.07
C CYS A 280 1.47 18.31 8.75
N GLU A 281 1.91 19.14 9.71
CA GLU A 281 2.15 20.56 9.48
C GLU A 281 3.24 20.77 8.43
N LEU A 282 4.38 20.09 8.55
CA LEU A 282 5.46 20.13 7.57
C LEU A 282 4.96 19.76 6.17
N ALA A 283 4.16 18.70 6.06
CA ALA A 283 3.57 18.29 4.79
C ALA A 283 2.63 19.38 4.22
N ASN A 284 1.70 19.88 5.03
CA ASN A 284 0.69 20.87 4.60
C ASN A 284 1.29 22.24 4.25
N GLU A 285 2.41 22.60 4.89
CA GLU A 285 3.13 23.84 4.60
C GLU A 285 4.10 23.70 3.42
N SER A 286 4.35 22.49 2.95
CA SER A 286 5.25 22.23 1.83
C SER A 286 4.69 22.86 0.53
N LYS A 287 5.50 23.71 -0.12
CA LYS A 287 5.10 24.47 -1.31
C LYS A 287 5.71 23.85 -2.57
N ASP A 288 6.88 24.31 -2.87
CA ASP A 288 7.61 23.91 -4.09
C ASP A 288 8.25 22.54 -3.94
N THR A 289 8.73 22.21 -2.76
CA THR A 289 9.24 20.88 -2.40
C THR A 289 8.12 20.13 -1.71
N GLN A 290 7.43 19.28 -2.46
CA GLN A 290 6.20 18.66 -2.01
C GLN A 290 6.47 17.49 -1.07
N ILE A 291 5.85 17.48 0.09
CA ILE A 291 5.81 16.34 1.00
C ILE A 291 4.35 15.92 1.15
N TYR A 292 4.04 14.68 0.80
CA TYR A 292 2.73 14.08 1.01
C TYR A 292 2.80 13.02 2.08
N MET A 293 1.76 12.89 2.88
CA MET A 293 1.61 11.87 3.90
C MET A 293 0.22 11.25 3.83
N THR A 294 0.16 9.92 3.71
CA THR A 294 -1.07 9.14 3.76
C THR A 294 -0.97 8.09 4.85
N MET A 295 -1.83 8.17 5.86
CA MET A 295 -1.98 7.16 6.90
C MET A 295 -3.11 6.20 6.54
N VAL A 296 -3.00 4.92 6.92
CA VAL A 296 -4.02 3.90 6.61
C VAL A 296 -4.68 3.41 7.89
N ALA A 297 -5.97 3.68 8.02
CA ALA A 297 -6.76 3.26 9.17
C ALA A 297 -7.92 2.32 8.78
N HIS A 298 -8.43 1.58 9.77
CA HIS A 298 -9.58 0.68 9.59
C HIS A 298 -10.90 1.33 10.00
N LYS A 299 -10.81 2.27 10.93
CA LYS A 299 -11.95 3.04 11.46
C LYS A 299 -11.54 4.50 11.54
N SER A 300 -12.51 5.39 11.65
CA SER A 300 -12.23 6.79 11.94
C SER A 300 -11.59 6.95 13.33
N ILE A 301 -10.85 8.01 13.52
CA ILE A 301 -10.21 8.30 14.82
C ILE A 301 -11.27 8.35 15.94
N LYS A 302 -12.43 8.92 15.65
CA LYS A 302 -13.57 9.01 16.60
C LYS A 302 -14.12 7.66 17.04
N GLU A 303 -14.12 6.67 16.14
CA GLU A 303 -14.60 5.32 16.46
C GLU A 303 -13.66 4.54 17.37
N TYR A 304 -12.37 4.91 17.43
CA TYR A 304 -11.44 4.35 18.41
C TYR A 304 -11.70 4.87 19.84
N GLY A 305 -12.36 6.03 19.97
CA GLY A 305 -12.62 6.70 21.26
C GLY A 305 -13.31 5.84 22.32
N ALA A 306 -14.10 4.85 21.91
CA ALA A 306 -14.76 3.93 22.85
C ALA A 306 -13.79 2.99 23.58
N TYR A 307 -12.58 2.80 23.06
CA TYR A 307 -11.59 1.83 23.53
C TYR A 307 -10.25 2.46 23.97
N LEU A 308 -10.03 3.74 23.65
CA LEU A 308 -8.81 4.46 23.94
C LEU A 308 -8.95 5.32 25.23
N SER A 309 -7.82 5.58 25.89
CA SER A 309 -7.83 6.51 27.03
C SER A 309 -8.11 7.93 26.55
N GLU A 310 -8.70 8.75 27.42
CA GLU A 310 -9.02 10.16 27.13
C GLU A 310 -7.78 10.96 26.68
N ALA A 311 -6.60 10.64 27.21
CA ALA A 311 -5.34 11.25 26.80
C ALA A 311 -4.99 10.96 25.34
N VAL A 312 -5.28 9.74 24.84
CA VAL A 312 -5.07 9.35 23.44
C VAL A 312 -6.03 10.10 22.54
N ILE A 313 -7.30 10.17 22.91
CA ILE A 313 -8.34 10.87 22.15
C ILE A 313 -7.98 12.36 22.01
N ASN A 314 -7.58 13.00 23.10
CA ASN A 314 -7.18 14.41 23.09
C ASN A 314 -5.93 14.65 22.21
N ALA A 315 -4.96 13.74 22.24
CA ALA A 315 -3.79 13.81 21.36
C ALA A 315 -4.16 13.67 19.87
N PHE A 316 -5.14 12.83 19.55
CA PHE A 316 -5.65 12.70 18.17
C PHE A 316 -6.45 13.90 17.69
N THR A 317 -7.20 14.57 18.57
CA THR A 317 -7.95 15.78 18.22
C THR A 317 -7.02 16.89 17.71
N GLY A 318 -5.79 16.96 18.23
CA GLY A 318 -4.75 17.87 17.72
C GLY A 318 -4.32 17.60 16.27
N ILE A 319 -4.39 16.35 15.83
CA ILE A 319 -4.03 15.93 14.47
C ILE A 319 -5.22 16.06 13.51
N GLU A 320 -6.44 15.81 13.97
CA GLU A 320 -7.68 15.76 13.18
C GLU A 320 -7.90 17.01 12.32
N GLY A 321 -7.60 18.20 12.86
CA GLY A 321 -7.72 19.47 12.11
C GLY A 321 -6.67 19.67 10.98
N ARG A 322 -5.67 18.80 10.87
CA ARG A 322 -4.55 18.88 9.90
C ARG A 322 -4.59 17.80 8.84
N ILE A 323 -5.53 16.87 8.96
CA ILE A 323 -5.63 15.68 8.10
C ILE A 323 -6.97 15.67 7.38
N GLU A 324 -6.93 15.39 6.10
CA GLU A 324 -8.11 15.16 5.27
C GLU A 324 -8.52 13.68 5.34
N GLU A 325 -9.75 13.39 5.79
CA GLU A 325 -10.28 12.04 5.81
C GLU A 325 -10.73 11.60 4.41
N VAL A 326 -10.26 10.43 3.99
CA VAL A 326 -10.64 9.77 2.74
C VAL A 326 -11.29 8.43 3.06
N LEU A 327 -12.59 8.34 2.88
CA LEU A 327 -13.34 7.10 3.16
C LEU A 327 -13.24 6.13 1.99
N PHE A 328 -12.67 4.96 2.23
CA PHE A 328 -12.67 3.84 1.30
C PHE A 328 -13.96 3.01 1.47
N ASN A 329 -15.07 3.58 1.00
CA ASN A 329 -16.34 2.90 1.03
C ASN A 329 -16.47 1.99 -0.20
N THR A 330 -16.48 0.70 0.03
CA THR A 330 -16.81 -0.28 -1.00
C THR A 330 -18.29 -0.63 -0.88
N SER A 331 -19.05 -0.39 -1.94
CA SER A 331 -20.44 -0.89 -2.02
C SER A 331 -20.45 -2.41 -2.17
N SER A 332 -21.53 -3.05 -1.80
CA SER A 332 -21.71 -4.49 -2.08
C SER A 332 -21.50 -4.81 -3.56
N LYS A 333 -21.89 -3.92 -4.47
CA LYS A 333 -21.64 -4.04 -5.91
C LYS A 333 -20.15 -4.23 -6.23
N ASN A 334 -19.26 -3.48 -5.58
CA ASN A 334 -17.80 -3.60 -5.83
C ASN A 334 -17.26 -4.97 -5.44
N SER A 335 -17.75 -5.55 -4.35
CA SER A 335 -17.31 -6.89 -3.94
C SER A 335 -17.73 -7.96 -4.97
N TYR A 336 -18.90 -7.80 -5.60
CA TYR A 336 -19.31 -8.68 -6.70
C TYR A 336 -18.50 -8.43 -7.98
N GLU A 337 -18.19 -7.18 -8.33
CA GLU A 337 -17.29 -6.85 -9.44
C GLU A 337 -15.91 -7.50 -9.25
N LEU A 338 -15.40 -7.57 -8.02
CA LEU A 338 -14.16 -8.27 -7.71
C LEU A 338 -14.30 -9.78 -7.88
N ILE A 339 -15.43 -10.38 -7.47
CA ILE A 339 -15.71 -11.81 -7.73
C ILE A 339 -15.76 -12.07 -9.24
N GLN A 340 -16.51 -11.29 -10.01
CA GLN A 340 -16.57 -11.36 -11.47
C GLN A 340 -15.19 -11.34 -12.12
N ASN A 341 -14.30 -10.47 -11.65
CA ASN A 341 -12.94 -10.37 -12.18
C ASN A 341 -12.02 -11.50 -11.70
N ALA A 342 -12.32 -12.13 -10.56
CA ALA A 342 -11.63 -13.34 -10.12
C ALA A 342 -12.10 -14.59 -10.88
N ILE A 343 -13.32 -14.54 -11.44
CA ILE A 343 -13.96 -15.58 -12.24
C ILE A 343 -14.11 -15.04 -13.65
N GLU A 344 -13.17 -15.36 -14.53
CA GLU A 344 -13.25 -14.98 -15.94
C GLU A 344 -14.16 -15.97 -16.67
N THR A 345 -15.42 -15.60 -16.90
CA THR A 345 -16.39 -16.41 -17.64
C THR A 345 -16.39 -16.03 -19.11
N ASP A 346 -16.19 -17.00 -20.00
CA ASP A 346 -16.35 -16.84 -21.44
C ASP A 346 -17.83 -16.83 -21.81
N THR A 347 -18.42 -15.64 -21.80
CA THR A 347 -19.85 -15.45 -22.10
C THR A 347 -20.22 -15.80 -23.54
N SER A 348 -19.27 -15.74 -24.47
CA SER A 348 -19.49 -16.12 -25.88
C SER A 348 -19.72 -17.64 -25.99
N ARG A 349 -18.85 -18.42 -25.38
CA ARG A 349 -19.02 -19.88 -25.30
C ARG A 349 -20.25 -20.29 -24.51
N LEU A 350 -20.57 -19.57 -23.45
CA LEU A 350 -21.75 -19.82 -22.66
C LEU A 350 -23.03 -19.65 -23.48
N ALA A 351 -23.07 -18.64 -24.36
CA ALA A 351 -24.19 -18.39 -25.25
C ALA A 351 -24.41 -19.46 -26.34
N GLU A 352 -23.37 -20.24 -26.66
CA GLU A 352 -23.45 -21.35 -27.62
C GLU A 352 -24.04 -22.64 -27.03
N ILE A 353 -24.23 -22.70 -25.70
CA ILE A 353 -24.77 -23.87 -25.01
C ILE A 353 -26.30 -23.81 -24.98
N PRO A 354 -27.03 -24.74 -25.61
CA PRO A 354 -28.50 -24.69 -25.72
C PRO A 354 -29.20 -24.63 -24.36
N GLU A 355 -28.63 -25.28 -23.34
CA GLU A 355 -29.21 -25.33 -21.99
C GLU A 355 -28.86 -24.09 -21.14
N ALA A 356 -28.05 -23.16 -21.64
CA ALA A 356 -27.66 -21.96 -20.91
C ALA A 356 -28.86 -21.09 -20.51
N ASP A 357 -29.92 -21.06 -21.33
CA ASP A 357 -31.15 -20.33 -21.02
C ASP A 357 -31.81 -20.77 -19.70
N LYS A 358 -31.62 -22.01 -19.28
CA LYS A 358 -32.12 -22.50 -17.98
C LYS A 358 -31.53 -21.72 -16.78
N TYR A 359 -30.29 -21.24 -16.92
CA TYR A 359 -29.56 -20.53 -15.86
C TYR A 359 -29.52 -19.01 -16.07
N PHE A 360 -29.44 -18.58 -17.33
CA PHE A 360 -29.21 -17.19 -17.74
C PHE A 360 -30.38 -16.57 -18.49
N GLY A 361 -31.41 -17.36 -18.78
CA GLY A 361 -32.61 -16.89 -19.47
C GLY A 361 -33.34 -15.83 -18.65
N ARG A 362 -34.05 -14.92 -19.35
CA ARG A 362 -34.70 -13.75 -18.75
C ARG A 362 -35.61 -14.08 -17.57
N ALA A 363 -36.39 -15.18 -17.66
CA ALA A 363 -37.28 -15.60 -16.60
C ALA A 363 -36.52 -15.93 -15.29
N LYS A 364 -35.34 -16.56 -15.39
CA LYS A 364 -34.51 -16.92 -14.25
C LYS A 364 -33.82 -15.70 -13.65
N VAL A 365 -33.32 -14.79 -14.47
CA VAL A 365 -32.78 -13.51 -14.03
C VAL A 365 -33.83 -12.71 -13.27
N ASP A 366 -35.05 -12.60 -13.79
CA ASP A 366 -36.12 -11.86 -13.15
C ASP A 366 -36.58 -12.52 -11.83
N GLU A 367 -36.52 -13.86 -11.73
CA GLU A 367 -36.79 -14.60 -10.48
C GLU A 367 -35.81 -14.19 -9.37
N TYR A 368 -34.50 -14.24 -9.64
CA TYR A 368 -33.48 -13.87 -8.66
C TYR A 368 -33.50 -12.36 -8.35
N TYR A 369 -33.77 -11.51 -9.35
CA TYR A 369 -33.80 -10.06 -9.16
C TYR A 369 -34.94 -9.60 -8.23
N LYS A 370 -36.00 -10.43 -8.01
CA LYS A 370 -37.04 -10.16 -7.01
C LYS A 370 -36.51 -10.16 -5.57
N ILE A 371 -35.36 -10.79 -5.30
CA ILE A 371 -34.77 -10.81 -3.96
C ILE A 371 -34.38 -9.38 -3.55
N PRO A 372 -34.88 -8.86 -2.41
CA PRO A 372 -34.68 -7.45 -2.02
C PRO A 372 -33.20 -7.01 -1.96
N ALA A 373 -32.30 -7.91 -1.52
CA ALA A 373 -30.89 -7.64 -1.43
C ALA A 373 -30.26 -7.27 -2.80
N PHE A 374 -30.72 -7.88 -3.89
CA PHE A 374 -30.22 -7.56 -5.23
C PHE A 374 -30.89 -6.32 -5.79
N ARG A 375 -32.20 -6.15 -5.61
CA ARG A 375 -32.92 -4.96 -6.09
C ARG A 375 -32.44 -3.66 -5.47
N SER A 376 -31.98 -3.70 -4.22
CA SER A 376 -31.46 -2.51 -3.53
C SER A 376 -30.03 -2.13 -3.97
N ALA A 377 -29.25 -3.10 -4.46
CA ALA A 377 -27.84 -2.92 -4.78
C ALA A 377 -27.53 -2.74 -6.28
N PHE A 378 -28.45 -3.21 -7.17
CA PHE A 378 -28.19 -3.30 -8.61
C PHE A 378 -29.36 -2.78 -9.43
N THR A 379 -29.04 -2.27 -10.63
CA THR A 379 -30.01 -2.21 -11.73
C THR A 379 -30.23 -3.63 -12.28
N ASN A 380 -31.31 -3.88 -13.01
CA ASN A 380 -31.55 -5.20 -13.60
C ASN A 380 -30.41 -5.61 -14.57
N ILE A 381 -29.89 -4.64 -15.35
CA ILE A 381 -28.77 -4.87 -16.28
C ILE A 381 -27.50 -5.23 -15.53
N ASP A 382 -27.11 -4.43 -14.52
CA ASP A 382 -25.93 -4.70 -13.71
C ASP A 382 -26.03 -6.05 -12.98
N PHE A 383 -27.23 -6.41 -12.50
CA PHE A 383 -27.46 -7.68 -11.85
C PHE A 383 -27.21 -8.87 -12.79
N GLU A 384 -27.75 -8.79 -14.00
CA GLU A 384 -27.56 -9.82 -15.02
C GLU A 384 -26.06 -9.97 -15.37
N GLU A 385 -25.38 -8.87 -15.68
CA GLU A 385 -23.99 -8.90 -16.15
C GLU A 385 -22.98 -9.22 -15.04
N ILE A 386 -23.15 -8.67 -13.84
CA ILE A 386 -22.17 -8.81 -12.76
C ILE A 386 -22.42 -10.09 -11.96
N ILE A 387 -23.70 -10.36 -11.59
CA ILE A 387 -24.02 -11.47 -10.69
C ILE A 387 -24.29 -12.73 -11.46
N VAL A 388 -25.27 -12.69 -12.36
CA VAL A 388 -25.78 -13.92 -13.00
C VAL A 388 -24.73 -14.50 -13.95
N LYS A 389 -24.17 -13.67 -14.83
CA LYS A 389 -23.16 -14.08 -15.80
C LYS A 389 -21.74 -14.01 -15.22
N GLY A 390 -21.44 -12.91 -14.51
CA GLY A 390 -20.09 -12.60 -14.06
C GLY A 390 -19.61 -13.45 -12.88
N CYS A 391 -20.50 -13.87 -11.98
CA CYS A 391 -20.14 -14.73 -10.86
C CYS A 391 -20.30 -16.25 -11.15
N TYR A 392 -20.75 -16.63 -12.35
CA TYR A 392 -20.86 -18.04 -12.72
C TYR A 392 -19.52 -18.78 -12.58
N PRO A 393 -19.47 -20.00 -11.98
CA PRO A 393 -20.55 -20.95 -11.69
C PRO A 393 -21.25 -20.77 -10.35
N LEU A 394 -20.98 -19.71 -9.59
CA LEU A 394 -21.77 -19.42 -8.40
C LEU A 394 -23.17 -18.95 -8.81
N SER A 395 -24.20 -19.57 -8.22
CA SER A 395 -25.54 -19.00 -8.34
C SER A 395 -25.62 -17.62 -7.67
N PRO A 396 -26.56 -16.73 -8.03
CA PRO A 396 -26.71 -15.44 -7.35
C PRO A 396 -26.83 -15.56 -5.82
N VAL A 397 -27.55 -16.57 -5.35
CA VAL A 397 -27.71 -16.83 -3.91
C VAL A 397 -26.40 -17.31 -3.28
N SER A 398 -25.64 -18.16 -3.98
CA SER A 398 -24.33 -18.64 -3.51
C SER A 398 -23.32 -17.51 -3.45
N ALA A 399 -23.29 -16.62 -4.45
CA ALA A 399 -22.44 -15.44 -4.45
C ALA A 399 -22.78 -14.48 -3.28
N TYR A 400 -24.09 -14.29 -3.00
CA TYR A 400 -24.55 -13.51 -1.86
C TYR A 400 -24.14 -14.14 -0.52
N ALA A 401 -24.37 -15.44 -0.36
CA ALA A 401 -23.99 -16.18 0.85
C ALA A 401 -22.49 -16.14 1.09
N LEU A 402 -21.68 -16.34 0.04
CA LEU A 402 -20.23 -16.32 0.11
C LEU A 402 -19.70 -14.98 0.62
N LEU A 403 -20.23 -13.85 0.10
CA LEU A 403 -19.85 -12.52 0.59
C LEU A 403 -20.21 -12.30 2.05
N ASN A 404 -21.43 -12.64 2.45
CA ASN A 404 -21.90 -12.44 3.82
C ASN A 404 -21.14 -13.32 4.83
N ILE A 405 -20.77 -14.56 4.44
CA ILE A 405 -19.97 -15.44 5.26
C ILE A 405 -18.54 -14.89 5.39
N SER A 406 -17.93 -14.46 4.28
CA SER A 406 -16.58 -13.95 4.29
C SER A 406 -16.42 -12.68 5.15
N GLU A 407 -17.42 -11.83 5.20
CA GLU A 407 -17.46 -10.64 6.07
C GLU A 407 -17.55 -10.99 7.56
N LYS A 408 -18.22 -12.07 7.90
CA LYS A 408 -18.40 -12.53 9.30
C LYS A 408 -17.23 -13.35 9.85
N VAL A 409 -16.52 -14.09 8.99
CA VAL A 409 -15.50 -15.09 9.39
C VAL A 409 -14.08 -14.48 9.46
N ALA A 410 -13.93 -13.19 9.62
CA ALA A 410 -12.73 -12.49 10.11
C ALA A 410 -11.67 -11.99 9.11
N GLN A 411 -11.60 -12.39 7.86
CA GLN A 411 -10.61 -11.81 6.94
C GLN A 411 -11.20 -11.27 5.61
N ASN A 412 -12.51 -11.08 5.56
CA ASN A 412 -13.23 -10.48 4.44
C ASN A 412 -12.82 -11.06 3.06
N GLU A 413 -12.43 -10.21 2.14
CA GLU A 413 -12.08 -10.58 0.76
C GLU A 413 -10.95 -11.62 0.66
N ARG A 414 -10.05 -11.73 1.65
CA ARG A 414 -8.98 -12.73 1.63
C ARG A 414 -9.52 -14.15 1.68
N THR A 415 -10.50 -14.41 2.54
CA THR A 415 -11.17 -15.72 2.64
C THR A 415 -11.95 -16.04 1.39
N LEU A 416 -12.66 -15.03 0.84
CA LEU A 416 -13.38 -15.11 -0.42
C LEU A 416 -12.47 -15.55 -1.58
N PHE A 417 -11.37 -14.84 -1.79
CA PHE A 417 -10.46 -15.15 -2.90
C PHE A 417 -9.67 -16.44 -2.70
N THR A 418 -9.43 -16.85 -1.46
CA THR A 418 -8.85 -18.16 -1.17
C THR A 418 -9.81 -19.27 -1.62
N PHE A 419 -11.11 -19.18 -1.30
CA PHE A 419 -12.12 -20.14 -1.74
C PHE A 419 -12.23 -20.19 -3.26
N ILE A 420 -12.25 -19.03 -3.95
CA ILE A 420 -12.40 -18.96 -5.41
C ILE A 420 -11.17 -19.55 -6.13
N SER A 421 -9.96 -19.19 -5.71
CA SER A 421 -8.78 -19.39 -6.56
C SER A 421 -7.76 -20.40 -6.03
N LYS A 422 -7.86 -20.89 -4.79
CA LYS A 422 -6.90 -21.84 -4.24
C LYS A 422 -7.30 -23.28 -4.59
N GLU A 423 -6.34 -24.07 -5.07
CA GLU A 423 -6.54 -25.50 -5.34
C GLU A 423 -6.52 -26.29 -4.02
N GLU A 424 -7.63 -26.24 -3.30
CA GLU A 424 -7.86 -26.99 -2.05
C GLU A 424 -9.11 -27.85 -2.20
N PRO A 425 -9.24 -28.94 -1.40
CA PRO A 425 -10.45 -29.73 -1.36
C PRO A 425 -11.69 -28.86 -1.07
N LYS A 426 -12.74 -29.05 -1.86
CA LYS A 426 -14.00 -28.30 -1.79
C LYS A 426 -13.89 -26.80 -2.15
N SER A 427 -12.79 -26.38 -2.79
CA SER A 427 -12.67 -25.04 -3.37
C SER A 427 -13.41 -24.96 -4.70
N MET A 428 -13.68 -23.72 -5.13
CA MET A 428 -14.24 -23.47 -6.46
C MET A 428 -13.27 -23.89 -7.57
N ALA A 429 -11.95 -23.77 -7.35
CA ALA A 429 -10.94 -24.20 -8.30
C ALA A 429 -11.04 -25.70 -8.60
N GLN A 430 -11.18 -26.52 -7.56
CA GLN A 430 -11.42 -27.96 -7.73
C GLN A 430 -12.76 -28.22 -8.44
N TYR A 431 -13.82 -27.54 -8.02
CA TYR A 431 -15.15 -27.70 -8.64
C TYR A 431 -15.15 -27.45 -10.16
N VAL A 432 -14.53 -26.38 -10.61
CA VAL A 432 -14.44 -26.02 -12.04
C VAL A 432 -13.70 -27.07 -12.88
N VAL A 433 -12.71 -27.73 -12.29
CA VAL A 433 -11.94 -28.79 -13.00
C VAL A 433 -12.72 -30.11 -13.06
N GLU A 434 -13.42 -30.45 -12.00
CA GLU A 434 -14.09 -31.76 -11.84
C GLU A 434 -15.47 -31.82 -12.49
N HIS A 435 -16.14 -30.67 -12.67
CA HIS A 435 -17.54 -30.63 -13.11
C HIS A 435 -17.71 -30.18 -14.55
N THR A 436 -18.84 -30.53 -15.09
CA THR A 436 -19.26 -30.15 -16.45
C THR A 436 -20.50 -29.26 -16.38
N PHE A 437 -20.76 -28.50 -17.43
CA PHE A 437 -22.01 -27.75 -17.57
C PHE A 437 -23.19 -28.74 -17.52
N ASN A 438 -24.21 -28.50 -16.70
CA ASN A 438 -25.34 -29.37 -16.42
C ASN A 438 -25.09 -30.59 -15.50
N ASN A 439 -23.95 -30.74 -14.88
CA ASN A 439 -23.72 -31.72 -13.83
C ASN A 439 -23.78 -30.99 -12.48
N GLU A 440 -24.99 -30.80 -12.00
CA GLU A 440 -25.28 -30.31 -10.65
C GLU A 440 -25.24 -31.42 -9.64
#